data_0cdfa60ae5eed3c89806c311f3d8f23e
#
_entry.id   0cdfa60ae5eed3c89806c311f3d8f23e
#
_cell.length_a   1.000
_cell.length_b   1.000
_cell.length_c   1.000
_cell.angle_alpha   90.00
_cell.angle_beta   90.00
_cell.angle_gamma   90.00
#
_symmetry.space_group_name_H-M   'P 1'
#
loop_
_entity.id
_entity.type
_entity.pdbx_description
1 polymer ?
#
loop_
_entity_poly.entity_id
_entity_poly.type
_entity_poly.pdbx_seq_one_letter_code
_entity_poly.pdbx_strand_id
1 'polypeptide(L)'
;MNVQQSKFRLSRWAGATLALGLLLSGLGAWGLALVNEQQARMALEREAELLAEAVTRRVELYQYGLRGVRGALLTAGEARIDRELFRRYSLTRDIDREFPGARGFGFIRRVAAADEAGFLRQARADGQPEFRIQQLTPHDGERYVIQYIEPVARNGQALGLDIASEANRREAARAALETGQVRLTGPITLVQA
;
A
#
# COMPACT_ATOMS: atom_id res chain seq x y z
N MET A 1 50.38 63.01 37.25
CA MET A 1 49.08 63.16 36.49
C MET A 1 49.09 62.28 35.25
N ASN A 2 49.00 60.95 35.39
CA ASN A 2 48.91 60.03 34.20
C ASN A 2 48.35 58.69 34.48
N VAL A 3 47.63 58.47 35.59
CA VAL A 3 47.04 57.14 35.93
C VAL A 3 45.66 56.94 35.29
N GLN A 4 44.95 58.00 34.93
CA GLN A 4 43.59 57.92 34.40
C GLN A 4 43.52 57.58 32.89
N GLN A 5 44.55 57.97 32.12
CA GLN A 5 44.60 57.69 30.68
C GLN A 5 44.93 56.18 30.37
N SER A 6 45.68 55.53 31.25
CA SER A 6 46.04 54.13 31.05
C SER A 6 44.84 53.20 31.29
N LYS A 7 43.97 53.50 32.27
CA LYS A 7 42.74 52.73 32.54
C LYS A 7 41.73 52.84 31.39
N PHE A 8 41.64 53.94 30.71
CA PHE A 8 40.72 54.14 29.60
C PHE A 8 41.19 53.41 28.33
N ARG A 9 42.49 53.29 28.10
CA ARG A 9 43.04 52.48 26.99
C ARG A 9 42.93 51.01 27.20
N LEU A 10 43.15 50.47 28.41
CA LEU A 10 42.94 49.05 28.74
C LEU A 10 41.46 48.67 28.61
N SER A 11 40.54 49.55 29.01
CA SER A 11 39.09 49.31 28.85
C SER A 11 38.66 49.20 27.37
N ARG A 12 39.24 49.98 26.48
CA ARG A 12 38.92 49.94 25.04
C ARG A 12 39.45 48.67 24.38
N TRP A 13 40.64 48.21 24.74
CA TRP A 13 41.22 46.96 24.25
C TRP A 13 40.47 45.76 24.79
N ALA A 14 40.08 45.76 26.05
CA ALA A 14 39.25 44.68 26.63
C ALA A 14 37.85 44.60 25.98
N GLY A 15 37.25 45.77 25.65
CA GLY A 15 35.98 45.78 24.90
C GLY A 15 36.13 45.26 23.47
N ALA A 16 37.22 45.60 22.78
CA ALA A 16 37.49 45.12 21.42
C ALA A 16 37.72 43.59 21.37
N THR A 17 38.48 43.03 22.32
CA THR A 17 38.69 41.57 22.41
C THR A 17 37.41 40.81 22.73
N LEU A 18 36.57 41.37 23.62
CA LEU A 18 35.26 40.76 23.91
C LEU A 18 34.35 40.76 22.68
N ALA A 19 34.28 41.92 21.98
CA ALA A 19 33.48 42.03 20.76
C ALA A 19 33.96 41.07 19.65
N LEU A 20 35.27 40.94 19.46
CA LEU A 20 35.86 40.00 18.51
C LEU A 20 35.54 38.54 18.90
N GLY A 21 35.67 38.21 20.18
CA GLY A 21 35.33 36.87 20.69
C GLY A 21 33.87 36.52 20.47
N LEU A 22 32.94 37.44 20.74
CA LEU A 22 31.51 37.25 20.51
C LEU A 22 31.20 37.09 19.01
N LEU A 23 31.86 37.85 18.15
CA LEU A 23 31.69 37.79 16.71
C LEU A 23 32.18 36.46 16.14
N LEU A 24 33.35 36.00 16.56
CA LEU A 24 33.88 34.68 16.17
C LEU A 24 33.00 33.53 16.68
N SER A 25 32.53 33.62 17.94
CA SER A 25 31.62 32.64 18.49
C SER A 25 30.26 32.60 17.74
N GLY A 26 29.74 33.79 17.39
CA GLY A 26 28.51 33.91 16.60
C GLY A 26 28.66 33.33 15.21
N LEU A 27 29.77 33.61 14.53
CA LEU A 27 30.07 33.04 13.21
C LEU A 27 30.24 31.52 13.28
N GLY A 28 30.94 31.03 14.30
CA GLY A 28 31.10 29.59 14.53
C GLY A 28 29.78 28.89 14.80
N ALA A 29 28.95 29.44 15.66
CA ALA A 29 27.62 28.93 15.96
C ALA A 29 26.70 28.92 14.72
N TRP A 30 26.73 29.99 13.93
CA TRP A 30 25.97 30.09 12.69
C TRP A 30 26.46 29.07 11.66
N GLY A 31 27.75 28.92 11.44
CA GLY A 31 28.32 27.90 10.55
C GLY A 31 27.96 26.50 10.98
N LEU A 32 28.03 26.20 12.29
CA LEU A 32 27.62 24.90 12.83
C LEU A 32 26.13 24.65 12.63
N ALA A 33 25.28 25.66 12.82
CA ALA A 33 23.83 25.53 12.58
C ALA A 33 23.52 25.20 11.12
N LEU A 34 24.19 25.84 10.15
CA LEU A 34 24.04 25.55 8.72
C LEU A 34 24.47 24.13 8.38
N VAL A 35 25.61 23.68 8.91
CA VAL A 35 26.08 22.29 8.69
C VAL A 35 25.11 21.29 9.29
N ASN A 36 24.62 21.55 10.49
CA ASN A 36 23.68 20.68 11.17
C ASN A 36 22.33 20.58 10.42
N GLU A 37 21.82 21.70 9.90
CA GLU A 37 20.61 21.73 9.08
C GLU A 37 20.79 20.91 7.79
N GLN A 38 21.93 21.06 7.11
CA GLN A 38 22.23 20.28 5.91
C GLN A 38 22.31 18.78 6.21
N GLN A 39 22.98 18.40 7.31
CA GLN A 39 23.06 17.00 7.72
C GLN A 39 21.68 16.41 8.07
N ALA A 40 20.84 17.19 8.77
CA ALA A 40 19.48 16.76 9.08
C ALA A 40 18.62 16.58 7.83
N ARG A 41 18.72 17.47 6.84
CA ARG A 41 18.04 17.33 5.55
C ARG A 41 18.50 16.09 4.79
N MET A 42 19.81 15.87 4.66
CA MET A 42 20.36 14.70 3.98
C MET A 42 19.96 13.39 4.68
N ALA A 43 19.90 13.38 6.02
CA ALA A 43 19.44 12.21 6.77
C ALA A 43 17.96 11.94 6.49
N LEU A 44 17.11 12.96 6.49
CA LEU A 44 15.70 12.85 6.19
C LEU A 44 15.45 12.35 4.75
N GLU A 45 16.17 12.89 3.77
CA GLU A 45 16.09 12.47 2.38
C GLU A 45 16.45 10.99 2.22
N ARG A 46 17.53 10.52 2.86
CA ARG A 46 17.91 9.10 2.85
C ARG A 46 16.85 8.19 3.45
N GLU A 47 16.30 8.59 4.60
CA GLU A 47 15.21 7.81 5.23
C GLU A 47 13.97 7.78 4.34
N ALA A 48 13.62 8.89 3.69
CA ALA A 48 12.50 8.94 2.76
C ALA A 48 12.72 8.03 1.54
N GLU A 49 13.92 8.02 0.97
CA GLU A 49 14.28 7.10 -0.13
C GLU A 49 14.19 5.64 0.28
N LEU A 50 14.74 5.27 1.44
CA LEU A 50 14.65 3.90 1.97
C LEU A 50 13.20 3.45 2.18
N LEU A 51 12.35 4.33 2.70
CA LEU A 51 10.92 4.05 2.86
C LEU A 51 10.22 3.89 1.51
N ALA A 52 10.50 4.77 0.54
CA ALA A 52 9.93 4.67 -0.81
C ALA A 52 10.32 3.35 -1.50
N GLU A 53 11.59 2.95 -1.41
CA GLU A 53 12.06 1.67 -1.92
C GLU A 53 11.39 0.49 -1.20
N ALA A 54 11.21 0.56 0.12
CA ALA A 54 10.56 -0.50 0.88
C ALA A 54 9.09 -0.68 0.47
N VAL A 55 8.37 0.43 0.22
CA VAL A 55 7.00 0.40 -0.32
C VAL A 55 6.98 -0.19 -1.72
N THR A 56 7.88 0.24 -2.60
CA THR A 56 7.97 -0.26 -3.98
C THR A 56 8.21 -1.77 -3.98
N ARG A 57 9.20 -2.26 -3.26
CA ARG A 57 9.47 -3.70 -3.13
C ARG A 57 8.27 -4.47 -2.59
N ARG A 58 7.50 -3.88 -1.67
CA ARG A 58 6.28 -4.50 -1.13
C ARG A 58 5.19 -4.63 -2.20
N VAL A 59 4.97 -3.60 -3.00
CA VAL A 59 4.00 -3.63 -4.11
C VAL A 59 4.41 -4.66 -5.16
N GLU A 60 5.68 -4.71 -5.53
CA GLU A 60 6.22 -5.71 -6.47
C GLU A 60 6.01 -7.14 -5.98
N LEU A 61 6.23 -7.40 -4.70
CA LEU A 61 5.99 -8.70 -4.09
C LEU A 61 4.53 -9.14 -4.26
N TYR A 62 3.58 -8.24 -4.03
CA TYR A 62 2.15 -8.54 -4.24
C TYR A 62 1.82 -8.79 -5.71
N GLN A 63 2.44 -8.04 -6.64
CA GLN A 63 2.29 -8.29 -8.07
C GLN A 63 2.80 -9.69 -8.45
N TYR A 64 3.93 -10.13 -7.91
CA TYR A 64 4.43 -11.49 -8.10
C TYR A 64 3.44 -12.54 -7.61
N GLY A 65 2.89 -12.35 -6.43
CA GLY A 65 1.84 -13.23 -5.88
C GLY A 65 0.64 -13.37 -6.82
N LEU A 66 0.10 -12.23 -7.28
CA LEU A 66 -1.04 -12.20 -8.20
C LEU A 66 -0.73 -12.85 -9.56
N ARG A 67 0.48 -12.63 -10.11
CA ARG A 67 0.91 -13.31 -11.34
C ARG A 67 1.02 -14.82 -11.17
N GLY A 68 1.48 -15.28 -9.99
CA GLY A 68 1.54 -16.70 -9.65
C GLY A 68 0.17 -17.34 -9.60
N VAL A 69 -0.79 -16.72 -8.90
CA VAL A 69 -2.20 -17.18 -8.86
C VAL A 69 -2.79 -17.23 -10.28
N ARG A 70 -2.63 -16.13 -11.04
CA ARG A 70 -3.13 -16.06 -12.42
C ARG A 70 -2.54 -17.16 -13.28
N GLY A 71 -1.22 -17.39 -13.21
CA GLY A 71 -0.54 -18.44 -13.97
C GLY A 71 -1.08 -19.83 -13.65
N ALA A 72 -1.26 -20.15 -12.37
CA ALA A 72 -1.82 -21.43 -11.93
C ALA A 72 -3.24 -21.64 -12.46
N LEU A 73 -4.10 -20.63 -12.37
CA LEU A 73 -5.49 -20.70 -12.84
C LEU A 73 -5.58 -20.84 -14.36
N LEU A 74 -4.77 -20.11 -15.12
CA LEU A 74 -4.72 -20.21 -16.56
C LEU A 74 -4.23 -21.59 -17.02
N THR A 75 -3.22 -22.15 -16.34
CA THR A 75 -2.70 -23.49 -16.65
C THR A 75 -3.71 -24.60 -16.33
N ALA A 76 -4.49 -24.44 -15.26
CA ALA A 76 -5.56 -25.37 -14.92
C ALA A 76 -6.72 -25.35 -15.96
N GLY A 77 -6.91 -24.21 -16.64
CA GLY A 77 -8.01 -23.97 -17.56
C GLY A 77 -9.25 -23.40 -16.86
N GLU A 78 -9.85 -22.39 -17.44
CA GLU A 78 -10.95 -21.62 -16.84
C GLU A 78 -12.14 -22.48 -16.41
N ALA A 79 -12.51 -23.47 -17.23
CA ALA A 79 -13.61 -24.38 -16.94
C ALA A 79 -13.38 -25.33 -15.74
N ARG A 80 -12.13 -25.46 -15.30
CA ARG A 80 -11.74 -26.33 -14.18
C ARG A 80 -11.53 -25.57 -12.87
N ILE A 81 -11.70 -24.25 -12.89
CA ILE A 81 -11.54 -23.45 -11.69
C ILE A 81 -12.78 -23.62 -10.83
N ASP A 82 -12.64 -24.45 -9.80
CA ASP A 82 -13.62 -24.66 -8.75
C ASP A 82 -13.05 -24.24 -7.39
N ARG A 83 -13.88 -24.29 -6.38
CA ARG A 83 -13.53 -23.95 -4.99
C ARG A 83 -12.37 -24.79 -4.46
N GLU A 84 -12.38 -26.09 -4.73
CA GLU A 84 -11.38 -27.01 -4.20
C GLU A 84 -10.01 -26.77 -4.85
N LEU A 85 -9.98 -26.53 -6.16
CA LEU A 85 -8.73 -26.16 -6.86
C LEU A 85 -8.15 -24.86 -6.31
N PHE A 86 -8.99 -23.83 -6.13
CA PHE A 86 -8.55 -22.54 -5.59
C PHE A 86 -8.05 -22.70 -4.16
N ARG A 87 -8.77 -23.44 -3.31
CA ARG A 87 -8.36 -23.71 -1.92
C ARG A 87 -7.03 -24.47 -1.88
N ARG A 88 -6.87 -25.55 -2.66
CA ARG A 88 -5.61 -26.32 -2.71
C ARG A 88 -4.44 -25.45 -3.14
N TYR A 89 -4.61 -24.62 -4.16
CA TYR A 89 -3.57 -23.67 -4.55
C TYR A 89 -3.22 -22.75 -3.38
N SER A 90 -4.21 -22.17 -2.74
CA SER A 90 -3.99 -21.21 -1.63
C SER A 90 -3.27 -21.85 -0.43
N LEU A 91 -3.51 -23.14 -0.16
CA LEU A 91 -2.82 -23.90 0.89
C LEU A 91 -1.34 -24.16 0.60
N THR A 92 -0.89 -24.02 -0.65
CA THR A 92 0.55 -24.09 -0.99
C THR A 92 1.31 -22.81 -0.64
N ARG A 93 0.58 -21.76 -0.18
CA ARG A 93 1.14 -20.43 0.08
C ARG A 93 1.01 -20.08 1.56
N ASP A 94 2.08 -19.64 2.16
CA ASP A 94 2.06 -19.02 3.48
C ASP A 94 1.85 -17.49 3.30
N ILE A 95 0.56 -17.08 3.23
CA ILE A 95 0.20 -15.70 2.92
C ILE A 95 0.80 -14.72 3.93
N ASP A 96 0.79 -15.05 5.21
CA ASP A 96 1.28 -14.16 6.27
C ASP A 96 2.79 -13.95 6.19
N ARG A 97 3.52 -15.00 5.82
CA ARG A 97 4.98 -14.96 5.69
C ARG A 97 5.44 -14.44 4.34
N GLU A 98 4.82 -14.90 3.26
CA GLU A 98 5.21 -14.55 1.89
C GLU A 98 4.72 -13.16 1.48
N PHE A 99 3.56 -12.73 1.99
CA PHE A 99 2.92 -11.46 1.63
C PHE A 99 2.48 -10.68 2.87
N PRO A 100 3.41 -10.25 3.73
CA PRO A 100 3.09 -9.61 5.00
C PRO A 100 2.17 -8.39 4.81
N GLY A 101 1.02 -8.38 5.49
CA GLY A 101 -0.02 -7.36 5.37
C GLY A 101 -1.13 -7.70 4.35
N ALA A 102 -0.96 -8.72 3.49
CA ALA A 102 -2.06 -9.22 2.69
C ALA A 102 -3.04 -10.02 3.55
N ARG A 103 -4.35 -9.80 3.38
CA ARG A 103 -5.37 -10.57 4.11
C ARG A 103 -5.69 -11.90 3.43
N GLY A 104 -5.47 -12.01 2.13
CA GLY A 104 -5.75 -13.21 1.35
C GLY A 104 -5.70 -12.96 -0.15
N PHE A 105 -5.95 -14.02 -0.91
CA PHE A 105 -6.16 -13.97 -2.35
C PHE A 105 -7.62 -14.24 -2.67
N GLY A 106 -8.18 -13.50 -3.62
CA GLY A 106 -9.51 -13.70 -4.13
C GLY A 106 -9.53 -13.95 -5.64
N PHE A 107 -10.43 -14.81 -6.09
CA PHE A 107 -10.77 -14.96 -7.50
C PHE A 107 -12.09 -14.26 -7.79
N ILE A 108 -12.05 -13.36 -8.74
CA ILE A 108 -13.18 -12.52 -9.12
C ILE A 108 -13.68 -12.98 -10.49
N ARG A 109 -14.97 -13.32 -10.56
CA ARG A 109 -15.64 -13.68 -11.79
C ARG A 109 -16.37 -12.47 -12.36
N ARG A 110 -16.14 -12.19 -13.64
CA ARG A 110 -16.95 -11.25 -14.42
C ARG A 110 -18.25 -11.94 -14.83
N VAL A 111 -19.38 -11.35 -14.51
CA VAL A 111 -20.70 -11.90 -14.75
C VAL A 111 -21.58 -10.86 -15.43
N ALA A 112 -22.04 -11.13 -16.65
CA ALA A 112 -23.02 -10.28 -17.31
C ALA A 112 -24.37 -10.36 -16.57
N ALA A 113 -25.17 -9.30 -16.61
CA ALA A 113 -26.47 -9.27 -15.94
C ALA A 113 -27.40 -10.41 -16.40
N ALA A 114 -27.35 -10.77 -17.67
CA ALA A 114 -28.12 -11.88 -18.22
C ALA A 114 -27.71 -13.25 -17.67
N ASP A 115 -26.45 -13.43 -17.24
CA ASP A 115 -25.86 -14.68 -16.79
C ASP A 115 -25.91 -14.88 -15.27
N GLU A 116 -26.37 -13.88 -14.53
CA GLU A 116 -26.35 -13.84 -13.06
C GLU A 116 -27.03 -15.07 -12.44
N ALA A 117 -28.22 -15.44 -12.95
CA ALA A 117 -28.94 -16.61 -12.44
C ALA A 117 -28.17 -17.93 -12.68
N GLY A 118 -27.51 -18.06 -13.83
CA GLY A 118 -26.66 -19.22 -14.17
C GLY A 118 -25.44 -19.31 -13.26
N PHE A 119 -24.75 -18.19 -13.07
CA PHE A 119 -23.61 -18.06 -12.16
C PHE A 119 -23.98 -18.44 -10.72
N LEU A 120 -25.10 -17.94 -10.20
CA LEU A 120 -25.56 -18.25 -8.83
C LEU A 120 -25.83 -19.75 -8.65
N ARG A 121 -26.47 -20.40 -9.63
CA ARG A 121 -26.68 -21.84 -9.57
C ARG A 121 -25.36 -22.62 -9.51
N GLN A 122 -24.40 -22.25 -10.36
CA GLN A 122 -23.07 -22.87 -10.39
C GLN A 122 -22.30 -22.64 -9.07
N ALA A 123 -22.26 -21.42 -8.58
CA ALA A 123 -21.55 -21.08 -7.33
C ALA A 123 -22.13 -21.84 -6.12
N ARG A 124 -23.47 -22.03 -6.07
CA ARG A 124 -24.13 -22.79 -5.02
C ARG A 124 -23.82 -24.28 -5.11
N ALA A 125 -23.80 -24.85 -6.32
CA ALA A 125 -23.43 -26.24 -6.56
C ALA A 125 -21.94 -26.50 -6.22
N ASP A 126 -21.09 -25.50 -6.28
CA ASP A 126 -19.67 -25.57 -5.96
C ASP A 126 -19.38 -25.38 -4.45
N GLY A 127 -20.17 -26.03 -3.61
CA GLY A 127 -19.94 -26.10 -2.15
C GLY A 127 -20.32 -24.84 -1.35
N GLN A 128 -21.16 -23.95 -1.92
CA GLN A 128 -21.65 -22.76 -1.24
C GLN A 128 -23.17 -22.56 -1.43
N PRO A 129 -24.01 -23.38 -0.81
CA PRO A 129 -25.47 -23.36 -1.06
C PRO A 129 -26.10 -22.00 -0.78
N GLU A 130 -25.55 -21.23 0.16
CA GLU A 130 -26.03 -19.89 0.54
C GLU A 130 -25.37 -18.75 -0.26
N PHE A 131 -24.64 -19.08 -1.35
CA PHE A 131 -23.95 -18.05 -2.13
C PHE A 131 -24.95 -17.04 -2.72
N ARG A 132 -24.65 -15.77 -2.50
CA ARG A 132 -25.42 -14.62 -3.01
C ARG A 132 -24.49 -13.50 -3.45
N ILE A 133 -24.90 -12.73 -4.44
CA ILE A 133 -24.21 -11.50 -4.82
C ILE A 133 -24.60 -10.40 -3.83
N GLN A 134 -23.59 -9.71 -3.31
CA GLN A 134 -23.73 -8.59 -2.39
C GLN A 134 -23.21 -7.33 -3.06
N GLN A 135 -23.96 -6.23 -2.96
CA GLN A 135 -23.58 -4.93 -3.53
C GLN A 135 -23.48 -3.89 -2.42
N LEU A 136 -22.41 -3.10 -2.44
CA LEU A 136 -22.28 -1.93 -1.54
C LEU A 136 -23.20 -0.78 -2.01
N THR A 137 -23.25 -0.57 -3.32
CA THR A 137 -24.18 0.36 -3.97
C THR A 137 -24.80 -0.36 -5.16
N PRO A 138 -26.14 -0.39 -5.28
CA PRO A 138 -26.83 -0.99 -6.43
C PRO A 138 -26.39 -0.35 -7.74
N HIS A 139 -26.24 -1.14 -8.79
CA HIS A 139 -25.96 -0.69 -10.15
C HIS A 139 -26.45 -1.71 -11.18
N ASP A 140 -26.66 -1.29 -12.42
CA ASP A 140 -27.18 -2.13 -13.51
C ASP A 140 -26.10 -2.73 -14.43
N GLY A 141 -24.83 -2.43 -14.17
CA GLY A 141 -23.69 -2.91 -14.95
C GLY A 141 -23.36 -4.37 -14.72
N GLU A 142 -22.32 -4.85 -15.41
CA GLU A 142 -21.74 -6.17 -15.16
C GLU A 142 -21.24 -6.30 -13.73
N ARG A 143 -21.34 -7.49 -13.16
CA ARG A 143 -20.87 -7.83 -11.83
C ARG A 143 -19.43 -8.31 -11.88
N TYR A 144 -18.63 -7.92 -10.90
CA TYR A 144 -17.29 -8.45 -10.66
C TYR A 144 -17.28 -9.12 -9.29
N VAL A 145 -17.72 -10.39 -9.25
CA VAL A 145 -18.07 -11.08 -8.01
C VAL A 145 -16.88 -11.82 -7.44
N ILE A 146 -16.56 -11.61 -6.16
CA ILE A 146 -15.61 -12.45 -5.43
C ILE A 146 -16.21 -13.84 -5.27
N GLN A 147 -15.84 -14.74 -6.19
CA GLN A 147 -16.33 -16.12 -6.21
C GLN A 147 -15.61 -17.01 -5.19
N TYR A 148 -14.30 -16.85 -5.08
CA TYR A 148 -13.45 -17.54 -4.12
C TYR A 148 -12.57 -16.56 -3.39
N ILE A 149 -12.25 -16.83 -2.13
CA ILE A 149 -11.30 -16.05 -1.35
C ILE A 149 -10.68 -16.94 -0.27
N GLU A 150 -9.38 -16.88 -0.10
CA GLU A 150 -8.67 -17.64 0.91
C GLU A 150 -7.67 -16.76 1.70
N PRO A 151 -7.51 -16.98 3.00
CA PRO A 151 -8.27 -17.93 3.83
C PRO A 151 -9.70 -17.45 4.11
N VAL A 152 -10.68 -18.32 3.94
CA VAL A 152 -12.11 -18.00 4.19
C VAL A 152 -12.34 -17.54 5.63
N ALA A 153 -11.65 -18.12 6.59
CA ALA A 153 -11.80 -17.79 8.01
C ALA A 153 -11.66 -16.28 8.32
N ARG A 154 -10.83 -15.58 7.56
CA ARG A 154 -10.60 -14.13 7.72
C ARG A 154 -11.36 -13.26 6.72
N ASN A 155 -11.88 -13.86 5.66
CA ASN A 155 -12.37 -13.14 4.49
C ASN A 155 -13.79 -13.55 4.06
N GLY A 156 -14.46 -14.43 4.80
CA GLY A 156 -15.77 -14.99 4.41
C GLY A 156 -16.82 -13.91 4.14
N GLN A 157 -16.76 -12.76 4.81
CA GLN A 157 -17.69 -11.63 4.58
C GLN A 157 -17.56 -11.02 3.17
N ALA A 158 -16.41 -11.19 2.51
CA ALA A 158 -16.20 -10.70 1.16
C ALA A 158 -16.67 -11.67 0.07
N LEU A 159 -17.05 -12.91 0.43
CA LEU A 159 -17.61 -13.88 -0.52
C LEU A 159 -18.92 -13.34 -1.12
N GLY A 160 -19.02 -13.38 -2.44
CA GLY A 160 -20.17 -12.85 -3.15
C GLY A 160 -20.17 -11.33 -3.33
N LEU A 161 -19.21 -10.59 -2.76
CA LEU A 161 -19.15 -9.16 -2.98
C LEU A 161 -18.90 -8.85 -4.46
N ASP A 162 -19.80 -8.07 -5.04
CA ASP A 162 -19.61 -7.44 -6.33
C ASP A 162 -18.74 -6.20 -6.16
N ILE A 163 -17.46 -6.32 -6.50
CA ILE A 163 -16.51 -5.19 -6.37
C ILE A 163 -16.82 -4.05 -7.34
N ALA A 164 -17.60 -4.28 -8.41
CA ALA A 164 -18.06 -3.23 -9.30
C ALA A 164 -19.10 -2.31 -8.64
N SER A 165 -19.68 -2.70 -7.50
CA SER A 165 -20.62 -1.89 -6.73
C SER A 165 -19.96 -0.74 -5.97
N GLU A 166 -18.60 -0.62 -6.00
CA GLU A 166 -17.84 0.47 -5.42
C GLU A 166 -16.89 1.08 -6.47
N ALA A 167 -16.84 2.40 -6.53
CA ALA A 167 -16.23 3.14 -7.63
C ALA A 167 -14.73 2.85 -7.82
N ASN A 168 -13.94 2.93 -6.73
CA ASN A 168 -12.48 2.74 -6.80
C ASN A 168 -12.11 1.30 -7.20
N ARG A 169 -12.84 0.31 -6.67
CA ARG A 169 -12.65 -1.10 -7.04
C ARG A 169 -13.03 -1.37 -8.49
N ARG A 170 -14.16 -0.82 -8.94
CA ARG A 170 -14.64 -0.94 -10.32
C ARG A 170 -13.65 -0.36 -11.31
N GLU A 171 -13.12 0.85 -11.04
CA GLU A 171 -12.15 1.52 -11.90
C GLU A 171 -10.85 0.69 -12.02
N ALA A 172 -10.29 0.25 -10.89
CA ALA A 172 -9.08 -0.58 -10.89
C ALA A 172 -9.30 -1.91 -11.62
N ALA A 173 -10.45 -2.57 -11.42
CA ALA A 173 -10.77 -3.83 -12.10
C ALA A 173 -10.92 -3.64 -13.60
N ARG A 174 -11.60 -2.58 -14.05
CA ARG A 174 -11.72 -2.24 -15.49
C ARG A 174 -10.36 -1.96 -16.11
N ALA A 175 -9.55 -1.13 -15.48
CA ALA A 175 -8.19 -0.83 -15.95
C ALA A 175 -7.32 -2.09 -16.01
N ALA A 176 -7.47 -3.03 -15.07
CA ALA A 176 -6.76 -4.30 -15.10
C ALA A 176 -7.23 -5.20 -16.26
N LEU A 177 -8.54 -5.25 -16.53
CA LEU A 177 -9.11 -5.99 -17.67
C LEU A 177 -8.65 -5.43 -19.01
N GLU A 178 -8.69 -4.12 -19.19
CA GLU A 178 -8.32 -3.43 -20.42
C GLU A 178 -6.83 -3.55 -20.75
N THR A 179 -5.97 -3.49 -19.74
CA THR A 179 -4.51 -3.46 -19.92
C THR A 179 -3.82 -4.81 -19.71
N GLY A 180 -4.50 -5.78 -19.08
CA GLY A 180 -3.89 -7.04 -18.64
C GLY A 180 -2.83 -6.87 -17.53
N GLN A 181 -2.73 -5.68 -16.95
CA GLN A 181 -1.74 -5.34 -15.91
C GLN A 181 -2.37 -5.31 -14.52
N VAL A 182 -1.57 -5.62 -13.51
CA VAL A 182 -1.97 -5.44 -12.12
C VAL A 182 -2.26 -3.96 -11.85
N ARG A 183 -3.36 -3.68 -11.15
CA ARG A 183 -3.78 -2.32 -10.77
C ARG A 183 -4.04 -2.25 -9.27
N LEU A 184 -3.60 -1.16 -8.67
CA LEU A 184 -3.91 -0.83 -7.28
C LEU A 184 -5.21 -0.02 -7.26
N THR A 185 -6.11 -0.34 -6.33
CA THR A 185 -7.31 0.49 -6.10
C THR A 185 -6.94 1.81 -5.43
N GLY A 186 -7.74 2.84 -5.63
CA GLY A 186 -7.80 3.96 -4.69
C GLY A 186 -8.15 3.50 -3.26
N PRO A 187 -8.17 4.41 -2.28
CA PRO A 187 -8.56 4.08 -0.91
C PRO A 187 -9.96 3.45 -0.84
N ILE A 188 -10.08 2.34 -0.11
CA ILE A 188 -11.33 1.59 0.09
C ILE A 188 -11.52 1.25 1.57
N THR A 189 -12.77 1.05 1.98
CA THR A 189 -13.09 0.42 3.27
C THR A 189 -13.25 -1.08 3.06
N LEU A 190 -12.53 -1.88 3.85
CA LEU A 190 -12.66 -3.33 3.80
C LEU A 190 -13.95 -3.80 4.48
N VAL A 191 -14.68 -4.70 3.84
CA VAL A 191 -15.89 -5.31 4.41
C VAL A 191 -15.58 -6.34 5.49
N GLN A 192 -14.32 -6.77 5.60
CA GLN A 192 -13.78 -7.70 6.60
C GLN A 192 -13.23 -7.00 7.84
N ALA A 193 -13.34 -5.68 7.96
CA ALA A 193 -12.82 -4.90 9.09
C ALA A 193 -13.76 -4.93 10.29
#